data_0064a98cf20e8f967d94adbc76bdde12
#
_entry.id   0064a98cf20e8f967d94adbc76bdde12
#
_cell.length_a   1.000
_cell.length_b   1.000
_cell.length_c   1.000
_cell.angle_alpha   90.00
_cell.angle_beta   90.00
_cell.angle_gamma   90.00
#
_symmetry.space_group_name_H-M   'P 1'
#
loop_
_entity.id
_entity.type
_entity.pdbx_description
1 polymer ?
#
loop_
_entity_poly.entity_id
_entity_poly.type
_entity_poly.pdbx_seq_one_letter_code
_entity_poly.pdbx_strand_id
1 'polypeptide(L)'
;MADVLTYSPEEVELIFGGYSVDGWNRISIQRNSEFVKQIRGIRGKHAKEISRDTSCTILLTIPQSIEVNTILGKVLELEQTSKGKVRLEIMLKDEAGGSVFTSVECYIGGWPNIVYGAELNEIEWKFLCDSSEWTLKGNEANKNAITDMISGALGSAGSAISGAVSSVGNLF
;
A
#
# COMPACT_ATOMS: atom_id res chain seq x y z
N MET A 1 -22.78 22.47 -9.65
CA MET A 1 -21.62 22.18 -10.53
C MET A 1 -21.07 20.81 -10.14
N ALA A 2 -20.92 19.91 -11.07
CA ALA A 2 -20.24 18.65 -10.79
C ALA A 2 -18.74 18.98 -10.62
N ASP A 3 -18.17 18.67 -9.43
CA ASP A 3 -16.75 18.79 -9.22
C ASP A 3 -16.03 17.78 -10.11
N VAL A 4 -15.19 18.28 -11.00
CA VAL A 4 -14.35 17.45 -11.83
C VAL A 4 -13.21 16.95 -10.96
N LEU A 5 -13.21 15.66 -10.63
CA LEU A 5 -12.12 15.03 -9.91
C LEU A 5 -10.92 14.93 -10.85
N THR A 6 -9.86 15.62 -10.51
CA THR A 6 -8.63 15.66 -11.32
C THR A 6 -7.57 14.80 -10.65
N TYR A 7 -6.97 13.90 -11.40
CA TYR A 7 -5.77 13.15 -11.01
C TYR A 7 -4.56 13.73 -11.73
N SER A 8 -3.53 14.06 -10.98
CA SER A 8 -2.23 14.46 -11.52
C SER A 8 -1.14 13.52 -11.01
N PRO A 9 -0.40 12.84 -11.89
CA PRO A 9 0.75 12.05 -11.46
C PRO A 9 1.85 12.86 -10.77
N GLU A 10 1.92 14.17 -11.02
CA GLU A 10 2.87 15.09 -10.40
C GLU A 10 2.60 15.33 -8.91
N GLU A 11 1.38 15.00 -8.45
CA GLU A 11 0.97 15.12 -7.04
C GLU A 11 1.22 13.82 -6.26
N VAL A 12 1.78 12.80 -6.91
CA VAL A 12 2.15 11.54 -6.26
C VAL A 12 3.65 11.54 -6.02
N GLU A 13 4.02 11.61 -4.76
CA GLU A 13 5.41 11.60 -4.32
C GLU A 13 5.83 10.19 -3.86
N LEU A 14 6.95 9.71 -4.40
CA LEU A 14 7.58 8.46 -4.01
C LEU A 14 8.93 8.75 -3.36
N ILE A 15 9.12 8.29 -2.14
CA ILE A 15 10.32 8.52 -1.35
C ILE A 15 10.96 7.18 -0.98
N PHE A 16 12.27 7.04 -1.26
CA PHE A 16 13.10 5.92 -0.83
C PHE A 16 14.18 6.40 0.12
N GLY A 17 14.17 5.93 1.36
CA GLY A 17 15.20 6.25 2.32
C GLY A 17 15.50 7.75 2.46
N GLY A 18 14.49 8.59 2.31
CA GLY A 18 14.60 10.05 2.30
C GLY A 18 14.95 10.68 0.94
N TYR A 19 15.10 9.89 -0.13
CA TYR A 19 15.31 10.37 -1.48
C TYR A 19 13.98 10.37 -2.26
N SER A 20 13.58 11.54 -2.78
CA SER A 20 12.40 11.65 -3.65
C SER A 20 12.73 11.14 -5.05
N VAL A 21 11.91 10.23 -5.54
CA VAL A 21 12.08 9.59 -6.84
C VAL A 21 11.21 10.27 -7.88
N ASP A 22 11.84 10.98 -8.79
CA ASP A 22 11.18 11.63 -9.91
C ASP A 22 11.29 10.79 -11.19
N GLY A 23 10.32 10.99 -12.09
CA GLY A 23 10.37 10.41 -13.44
C GLY A 23 10.02 8.93 -13.51
N TRP A 24 9.30 8.39 -12.57
CA TRP A 24 8.72 7.06 -12.69
C TRP A 24 7.49 7.06 -13.61
N ASN A 25 7.26 5.96 -14.32
CA ASN A 25 6.12 5.81 -15.22
C ASN A 25 4.93 5.10 -14.56
N ARG A 26 5.24 4.11 -13.71
CA ARG A 26 4.21 3.31 -13.07
C ARG A 26 4.69 2.78 -11.72
N ILE A 27 3.81 2.83 -10.75
CA ILE A 27 3.98 2.20 -9.45
C ILE A 27 2.79 1.27 -9.21
N SER A 28 3.06 0.03 -8.86
CA SER A 28 2.05 -0.94 -8.48
C SER A 28 2.40 -1.53 -7.12
N ILE A 29 1.48 -1.47 -6.18
CA ILE A 29 1.64 -2.01 -4.84
C ILE A 29 0.57 -3.07 -4.62
N GLN A 30 1.01 -4.27 -4.28
CA GLN A 30 0.11 -5.40 -4.08
C GLN A 30 0.43 -6.10 -2.77
N ARG A 31 -0.59 -6.38 -1.97
CA ARG A 31 -0.44 -7.25 -0.81
C ARG A 31 -0.19 -8.69 -1.24
N ASN A 32 0.69 -9.37 -0.50
CA ASN A 32 1.03 -10.77 -0.79
C ASN A 32 -0.04 -11.74 -0.29
N SER A 33 -0.82 -11.33 0.72
CA SER A 33 -1.90 -12.14 1.26
C SER A 33 -3.20 -11.35 1.44
N GLU A 34 -4.32 -12.04 1.36
CA GLU A 34 -5.63 -11.44 1.65
C GLU A 34 -5.79 -11.23 3.15
N PHE A 35 -6.33 -10.06 3.54
CA PHE A 35 -6.61 -9.75 4.94
C PHE A 35 -7.69 -10.64 5.55
N VAL A 36 -8.72 -10.95 4.77
CA VAL A 36 -9.83 -11.81 5.20
C VAL A 36 -9.97 -12.98 4.26
N LYS A 37 -9.85 -14.20 4.78
CA LYS A 37 -10.13 -15.42 4.04
C LYS A 37 -11.43 -16.02 4.53
N GLN A 38 -12.33 -16.28 3.60
CA GLN A 38 -13.61 -16.92 3.90
C GLN A 38 -13.49 -18.43 3.83
N ILE A 39 -13.84 -19.11 4.91
CA ILE A 39 -13.87 -20.56 5.00
C ILE A 39 -15.33 -20.99 5.09
N ARG A 40 -15.74 -21.90 4.18
CA ARG A 40 -17.07 -22.48 4.19
C ARG A 40 -17.02 -23.88 4.80
N GLY A 41 -17.71 -24.06 5.92
CA GLY A 41 -17.88 -25.38 6.54
C GLY A 41 -18.88 -26.26 5.79
N ILE A 42 -18.80 -27.58 5.99
CA ILE A 42 -19.62 -28.62 5.32
C ILE A 42 -21.13 -28.39 5.53
N ARG A 43 -21.52 -27.78 6.62
CA ARG A 43 -22.95 -27.50 6.95
C ARG A 43 -23.39 -26.08 6.57
N GLY A 44 -22.69 -25.40 5.65
CA GLY A 44 -23.06 -24.08 5.16
C GLY A 44 -22.74 -22.91 6.09
N LYS A 45 -22.12 -23.14 7.24
CA LYS A 45 -21.62 -22.07 8.10
C LYS A 45 -20.37 -21.45 7.50
N HIS A 46 -20.31 -20.13 7.48
CA HIS A 46 -19.16 -19.37 7.03
C HIS A 46 -18.33 -18.88 8.22
N ALA A 47 -17.04 -19.06 8.16
CA ALA A 47 -16.08 -18.51 9.10
C ALA A 47 -15.15 -17.50 8.36
N LYS A 48 -14.68 -16.49 9.07
CA LYS A 48 -13.68 -15.56 8.60
C LYS A 48 -12.37 -15.83 9.31
N GLU A 49 -11.32 -16.04 8.56
CA GLU A 49 -9.96 -16.06 9.05
C GLU A 49 -9.32 -14.71 8.76
N ILE A 50 -8.72 -14.08 9.76
CA ILE A 50 -8.05 -12.78 9.61
C ILE A 50 -6.55 -13.02 9.59
N SER A 51 -5.91 -12.65 8.48
CA SER A 51 -4.46 -12.67 8.36
C SER A 51 -3.86 -11.41 8.99
N ARG A 52 -2.76 -11.59 9.71
CA ARG A 52 -1.95 -10.48 10.24
C ARG A 52 -0.77 -10.13 9.33
N ASP A 53 -0.65 -10.82 8.21
CA ASP A 53 0.40 -10.57 7.24
C ASP A 53 0.17 -9.23 6.55
N THR A 54 1.09 -8.30 6.75
CA THR A 54 1.08 -6.97 6.15
C THR A 54 2.11 -6.83 5.05
N SER A 55 2.76 -7.94 4.65
CA SER A 55 3.75 -7.94 3.58
C SER A 55 3.15 -7.54 2.23
N CYS A 56 3.96 -6.89 1.43
CA CYS A 56 3.56 -6.45 0.10
C CYS A 56 4.72 -6.51 -0.90
N THR A 57 4.35 -6.47 -2.16
CA THR A 57 5.28 -6.36 -3.28
C THR A 57 5.01 -5.06 -4.02
N ILE A 58 6.07 -4.29 -4.28
CA ILE A 58 6.02 -3.05 -5.06
C ILE A 58 6.74 -3.28 -6.38
N LEU A 59 6.08 -2.93 -7.47
CA LEU A 59 6.66 -2.91 -8.81
C LEU A 59 6.76 -1.45 -9.25
N LEU A 60 7.98 -1.01 -9.50
CA LEU A 60 8.31 0.35 -9.94
C LEU A 60 8.87 0.30 -11.35
N THR A 61 8.18 0.92 -12.28
CA THR A 61 8.62 1.02 -13.69
C THR A 61 9.20 2.39 -13.95
N ILE A 62 10.46 2.42 -14.37
CA ILE A 62 11.25 3.63 -14.60
C ILE A 62 11.83 3.58 -16.00
N PRO A 63 11.86 4.70 -16.75
CA PRO A 63 12.61 4.78 -18.01
C PRO A 63 14.09 4.45 -17.80
N GLN A 64 14.68 3.74 -18.73
CA GLN A 64 16.06 3.25 -18.65
C GLN A 64 17.11 4.36 -18.48
N SER A 65 16.83 5.56 -18.99
CA SER A 65 17.75 6.72 -18.97
C SER A 65 17.83 7.47 -17.63
N ILE A 66 16.96 7.16 -16.68
CA ILE A 66 16.86 7.94 -15.43
C ILE A 66 17.91 7.50 -14.40
N GLU A 67 18.48 8.49 -13.70
CA GLU A 67 19.56 8.31 -12.72
C GLU A 67 19.17 7.41 -11.55
N VAL A 68 17.88 7.32 -11.22
CA VAL A 68 17.34 6.44 -10.17
C VAL A 68 17.76 4.98 -10.37
N ASN A 69 17.89 4.51 -11.63
CA ASN A 69 18.39 3.17 -11.92
C ASN A 69 19.82 2.95 -11.38
N THR A 70 20.66 3.98 -11.44
CA THR A 70 22.02 3.91 -10.89
C THR A 70 22.03 3.80 -9.36
N ILE A 71 21.14 4.55 -8.71
CA ILE A 71 21.00 4.51 -7.25
C ILE A 71 20.50 3.15 -6.80
N LEU A 72 19.46 2.63 -7.44
CA LEU A 72 18.92 1.30 -7.12
C LEU A 72 19.90 0.17 -7.39
N GLY A 73 20.68 0.28 -8.47
CA GLY A 73 21.76 -0.68 -8.76
C GLY A 73 22.82 -0.71 -7.66
N LYS A 74 23.27 0.45 -7.16
CA LYS A 74 24.22 0.53 -6.06
C LYS A 74 23.66 0.00 -4.74
N VAL A 75 22.38 0.25 -4.47
CA VAL A 75 21.70 -0.32 -3.30
C VAL A 75 21.67 -1.85 -3.37
N LEU A 76 21.41 -2.41 -4.54
CA LEU A 76 21.41 -3.86 -4.72
C LEU A 76 22.81 -4.48 -4.59
N GLU A 77 23.86 -3.81 -5.11
CA GLU A 77 25.25 -4.22 -4.88
C GLU A 77 25.62 -4.20 -3.40
N LEU A 78 25.17 -3.19 -2.67
CA LEU A 78 25.35 -3.09 -1.22
C LEU A 78 24.60 -4.22 -0.49
N GLU A 79 23.39 -4.57 -0.91
CA GLU A 79 22.62 -5.69 -0.39
C GLU A 79 23.37 -7.01 -0.55
N GLN A 80 23.94 -7.26 -1.73
CA GLN A 80 24.75 -8.46 -2.00
C GLN A 80 26.02 -8.49 -1.14
N THR A 81 26.72 -7.36 -1.01
CA THR A 81 27.96 -7.27 -0.22
C THR A 81 27.69 -7.41 1.28
N SER A 82 26.61 -6.82 1.77
CA SER A 82 26.22 -6.88 3.19
C SER A 82 25.52 -8.18 3.60
N LYS A 83 25.31 -9.10 2.67
CA LYS A 83 24.59 -10.37 2.87
C LYS A 83 23.17 -10.15 3.42
N GLY A 84 22.40 -9.29 2.78
CA GLY A 84 20.99 -9.09 3.07
C GLY A 84 20.69 -8.21 4.28
N LYS A 85 21.55 -7.25 4.61
CA LYS A 85 21.35 -6.36 5.76
C LYS A 85 20.75 -5.01 5.41
N VAL A 86 20.59 -4.69 4.12
CA VAL A 86 20.02 -3.42 3.71
C VAL A 86 18.51 -3.42 3.94
N ARG A 87 18.01 -2.36 4.55
CA ARG A 87 16.59 -2.09 4.69
C ARG A 87 16.32 -0.69 4.13
N LEU A 88 15.26 -0.58 3.36
CA LEU A 88 14.82 0.64 2.75
C LEU A 88 13.48 1.05 3.35
N GLU A 89 13.36 2.31 3.68
CA GLU A 89 12.07 2.92 3.95
C GLU A 89 11.46 3.41 2.64
N ILE A 90 10.22 3.02 2.36
CA ILE A 90 9.49 3.44 1.18
C ILE A 90 8.21 4.14 1.64
N MET A 91 8.00 5.35 1.15
CA MET A 91 6.79 6.12 1.35
C MET A 91 6.22 6.53 -0.01
N LEU A 92 4.95 6.30 -0.22
CA LEU A 92 4.19 6.83 -1.34
C LEU A 92 3.07 7.71 -0.79
N LYS A 93 3.02 8.94 -1.24
CA LYS A 93 2.02 9.91 -0.82
C LYS A 93 1.32 10.49 -2.05
N ASP A 94 0.01 10.43 -2.07
CA ASP A 94 -0.83 11.11 -3.04
C ASP A 94 -1.36 12.39 -2.37
N GLU A 95 -0.86 13.55 -2.80
CA GLU A 95 -1.23 14.82 -2.21
C GLU A 95 -2.65 15.25 -2.56
N ALA A 96 -3.11 14.94 -3.76
CA ALA A 96 -4.47 15.26 -4.21
C ALA A 96 -5.53 14.39 -3.54
N GLY A 97 -5.30 13.07 -3.50
CA GLY A 97 -6.22 12.11 -2.91
C GLY A 97 -6.02 11.89 -1.40
N GLY A 98 -4.87 12.27 -0.87
CA GLY A 98 -4.51 12.06 0.54
C GLY A 98 -4.27 10.59 0.90
N SER A 99 -4.05 9.72 -0.08
CA SER A 99 -3.64 8.33 0.16
C SER A 99 -2.18 8.27 0.56
N VAL A 100 -1.86 7.45 1.54
CA VAL A 100 -0.49 7.25 2.02
C VAL A 100 -0.21 5.77 2.16
N PHE A 101 0.94 5.37 1.64
CA PHE A 101 1.53 4.06 1.84
C PHE A 101 2.89 4.23 2.51
N THR A 102 3.19 3.45 3.51
CA THR A 102 4.48 3.47 4.20
C THR A 102 4.95 2.05 4.51
N SER A 103 6.21 1.79 4.27
CA SER A 103 6.89 0.58 4.72
C SER A 103 8.32 0.91 5.14
N VAL A 104 8.73 0.41 6.28
CA VAL A 104 10.08 0.63 6.85
C VAL A 104 11.03 -0.53 6.60
N GLU A 105 10.52 -1.66 6.13
CA GLU A 105 11.26 -2.90 5.94
C GLU A 105 11.12 -3.41 4.50
N CYS A 106 11.68 -2.65 3.56
CA CYS A 106 11.71 -3.02 2.16
C CYS A 106 13.13 -3.36 1.70
N TYR A 107 13.23 -4.24 0.73
CA TYR A 107 14.48 -4.61 0.06
C TYR A 107 14.22 -4.91 -1.41
N ILE A 108 15.26 -4.76 -2.23
CA ILE A 108 15.16 -5.03 -3.66
C ILE A 108 15.19 -6.55 -3.89
N GLY A 109 14.21 -7.08 -4.61
CA GLY A 109 14.04 -8.52 -4.81
C GLY A 109 15.09 -9.16 -5.73
N GLY A 110 15.82 -8.37 -6.51
CA GLY A 110 16.86 -8.86 -7.42
C GLY A 110 17.11 -7.90 -8.57
N TRP A 111 18.05 -8.27 -9.45
CA TRP A 111 18.34 -7.50 -10.65
C TRP A 111 17.12 -7.49 -11.59
N PRO A 112 16.76 -6.34 -12.14
CA PRO A 112 15.69 -6.24 -13.09
C PRO A 112 16.11 -6.86 -14.45
N ASN A 113 15.12 -7.21 -15.25
CA ASN A 113 15.38 -7.55 -16.65
C ASN A 113 15.67 -6.28 -17.47
N ILE A 114 16.78 -6.24 -18.16
CA ILE A 114 17.20 -5.09 -18.96
C ILE A 114 17.13 -5.48 -20.43
N VAL A 115 16.39 -4.69 -21.21
CA VAL A 115 16.24 -4.88 -22.65
C VAL A 115 16.80 -3.66 -23.37
N TYR A 116 17.69 -3.87 -24.32
CA TYR A 116 18.20 -2.82 -25.20
C TYR A 116 17.60 -2.98 -26.60
N GLY A 117 17.11 -1.90 -27.17
CA GLY A 117 16.48 -1.85 -28.48
C GLY A 117 16.71 -0.49 -29.15
N ALA A 118 16.09 -0.28 -30.30
CA ALA A 118 16.14 1.00 -31.00
C ALA A 118 15.37 2.12 -30.30
N GLU A 119 14.43 1.76 -29.46
CA GLU A 119 13.61 2.69 -28.68
C GLU A 119 14.02 2.67 -27.20
N LEU A 120 13.65 3.74 -26.49
CA LEU A 120 13.84 3.81 -25.04
C LEU A 120 12.95 2.78 -24.35
N ASN A 121 13.58 1.87 -23.61
CA ASN A 121 12.88 0.85 -22.85
C ASN A 121 12.71 1.27 -21.37
N GLU A 122 11.83 0.57 -20.71
CA GLU A 122 11.56 0.71 -19.27
C GLU A 122 12.23 -0.41 -18.48
N ILE A 123 12.61 -0.11 -17.26
CA ILE A 123 13.15 -1.07 -16.30
C ILE A 123 12.14 -1.20 -15.17
N GLU A 124 11.74 -2.44 -14.87
CA GLU A 124 10.85 -2.75 -13.76
C GLU A 124 11.65 -3.26 -12.57
N TRP A 125 11.63 -2.51 -11.48
CA TRP A 125 12.22 -2.86 -10.20
C TRP A 125 11.18 -3.48 -9.28
N LYS A 126 11.54 -4.59 -8.66
CA LYS A 126 10.69 -5.28 -7.69
C LYS A 126 11.22 -5.08 -6.28
N PHE A 127 10.38 -4.55 -5.41
CA PHE A 127 10.65 -4.42 -3.98
C PHE A 127 9.76 -5.37 -3.21
N LEU A 128 10.34 -6.00 -2.22
CA LEU A 128 9.65 -6.85 -1.26
C LEU A 128 9.62 -6.13 0.07
N CYS A 129 8.46 -6.00 0.69
CA CYS A 129 8.27 -5.32 1.94
C CYS A 129 7.66 -6.28 2.96
N ASP A 130 8.31 -6.46 4.10
CA ASP A 130 7.87 -7.38 5.14
C ASP A 130 6.67 -6.83 5.92
N SER A 131 6.55 -5.50 5.99
CA SER A 131 5.42 -4.82 6.63
C SER A 131 4.98 -3.62 5.82
N SER A 132 3.71 -3.29 5.87
CA SER A 132 3.17 -2.10 5.20
C SER A 132 1.95 -1.54 5.91
N GLU A 133 1.87 -0.21 5.92
CA GLU A 133 0.72 0.54 6.39
C GLU A 133 0.09 1.29 5.22
N TRP A 134 -1.22 1.20 5.11
CA TRP A 134 -1.98 1.77 4.00
C TRP A 134 -3.10 2.66 4.53
N THR A 135 -3.17 3.86 3.99
CA THR A 135 -4.33 4.73 4.13
C THR A 135 -4.79 5.12 2.75
N LEU A 136 -5.92 4.56 2.31
CA LEU A 136 -6.51 4.87 1.02
C LEU A 136 -7.59 5.93 1.21
N LYS A 137 -7.47 7.01 0.46
CA LYS A 137 -8.46 8.08 0.36
C LYS A 137 -8.72 8.36 -1.11
N GLY A 138 -9.92 8.81 -1.43
CA GLY A 138 -10.26 9.31 -2.76
C GLY A 138 -10.37 10.82 -2.77
N ASN A 139 -10.41 11.42 -3.95
CA ASN A 139 -10.69 12.84 -4.09
C ASN A 139 -12.05 13.18 -3.50
N GLU A 140 -12.12 14.31 -2.82
CA GLU A 140 -13.11 14.62 -1.79
C GLU A 140 -14.52 15.05 -2.27
N ALA A 141 -15.00 14.59 -3.43
CA ALA A 141 -16.35 14.95 -3.87
C ALA A 141 -17.50 14.46 -2.93
N ASN A 142 -17.22 13.52 -2.00
CA ASN A 142 -18.24 12.94 -1.12
C ASN A 142 -17.76 12.66 0.31
N LYS A 143 -17.06 13.61 0.93
CA LYS A 143 -16.65 13.51 2.35
C LYS A 143 -17.82 13.14 3.28
N ASN A 144 -18.99 13.70 3.05
CA ASN A 144 -20.14 13.53 3.93
C ASN A 144 -20.69 12.09 3.91
N ALA A 145 -20.81 11.46 2.72
CA ALA A 145 -21.37 10.11 2.61
C ALA A 145 -20.50 9.05 3.30
N ILE A 146 -19.18 9.16 3.20
CA ILE A 146 -18.25 8.22 3.85
C ILE A 146 -18.24 8.46 5.37
N THR A 147 -18.24 9.71 5.80
CA THR A 147 -18.31 10.06 7.22
C THR A 147 -19.61 9.54 7.85
N ASP A 148 -20.74 9.66 7.14
CA ASP A 148 -22.02 9.16 7.59
C ASP A 148 -22.07 7.63 7.65
N MET A 149 -21.47 6.93 6.69
CA MET A 149 -21.32 5.45 6.73
C MET A 149 -20.48 4.99 7.93
N ILE A 150 -19.34 5.65 8.16
CA ILE A 150 -18.45 5.30 9.27
C ILE A 150 -19.14 5.62 10.62
N SER A 151 -19.79 6.76 10.73
CA SER A 151 -20.54 7.16 11.92
C SER A 151 -21.71 6.22 12.21
N GLY A 152 -22.43 5.78 11.16
CA GLY A 152 -23.50 4.80 11.26
C GLY A 152 -22.99 3.43 11.71
N ALA A 153 -21.86 2.96 11.19
CA ALA A 153 -21.25 1.69 11.57
C ALA A 153 -20.72 1.71 13.01
N LEU A 154 -20.12 2.83 13.45
CA LEU A 154 -19.66 3.00 14.81
C LEU A 154 -20.83 3.17 15.80
N GLY A 155 -21.88 3.87 15.40
CA GLY A 155 -23.10 4.03 16.19
C GLY A 155 -23.82 2.70 16.44
N SER A 156 -23.94 1.84 15.43
CA SER A 156 -24.53 0.52 15.57
C SER A 156 -23.70 -0.43 16.43
N ALA A 157 -22.37 -0.35 16.35
CA ALA A 157 -21.47 -1.11 17.23
C ALA A 157 -21.58 -0.64 18.69
N GLY A 158 -21.67 0.67 18.92
CA GLY A 158 -21.84 1.25 20.25
C GLY A 158 -23.18 0.88 20.89
N SER A 159 -24.27 0.87 20.15
CA SER A 159 -25.58 0.47 20.64
C SER A 159 -25.67 -1.03 20.96
N ALA A 160 -24.96 -1.89 20.21
CA ALA A 160 -24.88 -3.32 20.50
C ALA A 160 -24.15 -3.59 21.83
N ILE A 161 -23.07 -2.85 22.11
CA ILE A 161 -22.34 -2.94 23.39
C ILE A 161 -23.18 -2.42 24.55
N SER A 162 -23.87 -1.29 24.38
CA SER A 162 -24.75 -0.71 25.37
C SER A 162 -25.93 -1.64 25.73
N GLY A 163 -26.52 -2.30 24.72
CA GLY A 163 -27.58 -3.30 24.94
C GLY A 163 -27.09 -4.54 25.70
N ALA A 164 -25.86 -4.99 25.45
CA ALA A 164 -25.29 -6.11 26.16
C ALA A 164 -25.01 -5.80 27.64
N VAL A 165 -24.55 -4.58 27.95
CA VAL A 165 -24.29 -4.14 29.35
C VAL A 165 -25.58 -3.98 30.15
N SER A 166 -26.65 -3.46 29.54
CA SER A 166 -27.93 -3.32 30.23
C SER A 166 -28.63 -4.64 30.52
N SER A 167 -28.40 -5.68 29.69
CA SER A 167 -28.93 -7.01 29.94
C SER A 167 -28.24 -7.75 31.10
N VAL A 168 -26.97 -7.45 31.36
CA VAL A 168 -26.22 -8.03 32.49
C VAL A 168 -26.55 -7.34 33.80
N GLY A 169 -26.91 -6.05 33.79
CA GLY A 169 -27.30 -5.29 34.99
C GLY A 169 -28.63 -5.71 35.62
N ASN A 170 -29.47 -6.47 34.92
CA ASN A 170 -30.76 -6.96 35.43
C ASN A 170 -30.71 -8.40 36.00
N LEU A 171 -29.51 -8.98 36.12
CA LEU A 171 -29.29 -10.33 36.67
C LEU A 171 -28.79 -10.35 38.11
N PHE A 172 -28.72 -9.18 38.76
CA PHE A 172 -28.33 -9.06 40.17
C PHE A 172 -29.38 -8.32 40.99
#